data_0a65ae2143f12c83a855eec252c2d6da
#
_entry.id   0a65ae2143f12c83a855eec252c2d6da
#
_cell.length_a   1.000
_cell.length_b   1.000
_cell.length_c   1.000
_cell.angle_alpha   90.00
_cell.angle_beta   90.00
_cell.angle_gamma   90.00
#
_symmetry.space_group_name_H-M   'P 1'
#
loop_
_entity.id
_entity.type
_entity.pdbx_description
1 polymer ?
#
loop_
_entity_poly.entity_id
_entity_poly.type
_entity_poly.pdbx_seq_one_letter_code
_entity_poly.pdbx_strand_id
1 'polypeptide(L)'
;MTVWNMAQIQQAYHDAYQKYLDSDSGLSGNSEPDSELLQNLNQLKADYPDLVPQFNLTEARLNAAATVDHHLSTLKGSEKQIAWAENIIENVTSSILFAIEQSKREQGNPRAQAAVSFLTDKLERLDDAEYAGDIIDLFKHINFTGNRMEDFRWIMAVYRTSVPMSVGQEKILDKKAK
;
A
#
# COMPACT_ATOMS: atom_id res chain seq x y z
N MET A 1 19.78 -30.53 12.20
CA MET A 1 19.52 -29.24 11.53
C MET A 1 18.23 -29.39 10.75
N THR A 2 17.19 -28.66 11.12
CA THR A 2 15.94 -28.69 10.35
C THR A 2 16.15 -27.86 9.08
N VAL A 3 16.14 -28.50 7.94
CA VAL A 3 16.22 -27.79 6.65
C VAL A 3 14.83 -27.23 6.37
N TRP A 4 14.69 -25.93 6.49
CA TRP A 4 13.44 -25.24 6.17
C TRP A 4 13.20 -25.26 4.66
N ASN A 5 11.99 -25.56 4.25
CA ASN A 5 11.62 -25.41 2.86
C ASN A 5 11.25 -23.94 2.55
N MET A 6 11.18 -23.61 1.28
CA MET A 6 10.95 -22.24 0.80
C MET A 6 9.65 -21.63 1.37
N ALA A 7 8.59 -22.42 1.47
CA ALA A 7 7.30 -21.97 2.02
C ALA A 7 7.40 -21.65 3.53
N GLN A 8 8.17 -22.44 4.29
CA GLN A 8 8.39 -22.19 5.72
C GLN A 8 9.20 -20.91 5.95
N ILE A 9 10.19 -20.63 5.10
CA ILE A 9 10.99 -19.41 5.16
C ILE A 9 10.13 -18.19 4.85
N GLN A 10 9.30 -18.26 3.82
CA GLN A 10 8.36 -17.19 3.45
C GLN A 10 7.35 -16.93 4.57
N GLN A 11 6.81 -17.97 5.19
CA GLN A 11 5.89 -17.83 6.32
C GLN A 11 6.58 -17.22 7.54
N ALA A 12 7.79 -17.64 7.86
CA ALA A 12 8.57 -17.07 8.97
C ALA A 12 8.86 -15.58 8.75
N TYR A 13 9.16 -15.18 7.50
CA TYR A 13 9.35 -13.78 7.16
C TYR A 13 8.05 -12.98 7.30
N HIS A 14 6.94 -13.50 6.80
CA HIS A 14 5.62 -12.89 6.96
C HIS A 14 5.28 -12.64 8.43
N ASP A 15 5.44 -13.66 9.28
CA ASP A 15 5.10 -13.57 10.71
C ASP A 15 6.03 -12.60 11.46
N ALA A 16 7.31 -12.56 11.08
CA ALA A 16 8.27 -11.61 11.65
C ALA A 16 7.95 -10.17 11.25
N TYR A 17 7.59 -9.95 9.98
CA TYR A 17 7.23 -8.62 9.49
C TYR A 17 5.91 -8.13 10.07
N GLN A 18 4.92 -9.01 10.22
CA GLN A 18 3.67 -8.66 10.89
C GLN A 18 3.91 -8.21 12.34
N LYS A 19 4.73 -8.94 13.09
CA LYS A 19 5.13 -8.54 14.45
C LYS A 19 5.85 -7.19 14.48
N TYR A 20 6.69 -6.92 13.49
CA TYR A 20 7.38 -5.64 13.36
C TYR A 20 6.37 -4.50 13.15
N LEU A 21 5.40 -4.65 12.26
CA LEU A 21 4.33 -3.68 12.06
C LEU A 21 3.49 -3.48 13.32
N ASP A 22 3.13 -4.56 14.02
CA ASP A 22 2.36 -4.49 15.25
C ASP A 22 3.12 -3.76 16.37
N SER A 23 4.47 -3.84 16.38
CA SER A 23 5.33 -3.14 17.34
C SER A 23 5.50 -1.64 16.99
N ASP A 24 5.61 -1.32 15.70
CA ASP A 24 5.77 0.06 15.20
C ASP A 24 4.44 0.83 15.21
N SER A 25 3.33 0.13 14.95
CA SER A 25 1.98 0.66 15.00
C SER A 25 1.46 0.89 16.44
N GLY A 26 2.31 0.66 17.44
CA GLY A 26 1.98 1.02 18.81
C GLY A 26 1.51 2.46 18.85
N LEU A 27 0.20 2.67 19.00
CA LEU A 27 -0.59 3.91 19.07
C LEU A 27 -0.10 4.92 20.13
N SER A 28 1.09 4.76 20.64
CA SER A 28 1.80 5.68 21.50
C SER A 28 3.03 6.20 20.74
N GLY A 29 2.93 7.38 20.16
CA GLY A 29 3.93 8.06 19.33
C GLY A 29 5.30 8.32 19.95
N ASN A 30 5.90 7.35 20.62
CA ASN A 30 7.23 7.42 21.25
C ASN A 30 7.96 6.06 21.34
N SER A 31 7.52 5.01 20.68
CA SER A 31 8.28 3.75 20.66
C SER A 31 9.27 3.75 19.50
N GLU A 32 10.56 3.65 19.80
CA GLU A 32 11.57 3.31 18.79
C GLU A 32 11.20 1.96 18.17
N PRO A 33 11.35 1.82 16.83
CA PRO A 33 11.09 0.54 16.15
C PRO A 33 11.87 -0.58 16.84
N ASP A 34 11.26 -1.76 17.02
CA ASP A 34 11.92 -2.90 17.66
C ASP A 34 13.16 -3.31 16.83
N SER A 35 14.32 -2.86 17.32
CA SER A 35 15.59 -3.04 16.62
C SER A 35 15.96 -4.53 16.47
N GLU A 36 15.49 -5.40 17.36
CA GLU A 36 15.72 -6.84 17.28
C GLU A 36 14.92 -7.48 16.14
N LEU A 37 13.64 -7.11 16.00
CA LEU A 37 12.80 -7.58 14.88
C LEU A 37 13.35 -7.12 13.54
N LEU A 38 13.79 -5.85 13.45
CA LEU A 38 14.40 -5.33 12.23
C LEU A 38 15.70 -6.06 11.88
N GLN A 39 16.55 -6.36 12.87
CA GLN A 39 17.75 -7.16 12.65
C GLN A 39 17.43 -8.57 12.15
N ASN A 40 16.42 -9.23 12.73
CA ASN A 40 15.99 -10.55 12.30
C ASN A 40 15.48 -10.56 10.85
N LEU A 41 14.71 -9.56 10.45
CA LEU A 41 14.25 -9.39 9.07
C LEU A 41 15.40 -9.19 8.09
N ASN A 42 16.37 -8.35 8.45
CA ASN A 42 17.56 -8.11 7.64
C ASN A 42 18.44 -9.37 7.55
N GLN A 43 18.53 -10.15 8.63
CA GLN A 43 19.26 -11.42 8.62
C GLN A 43 18.58 -12.44 7.68
N LEU A 44 17.25 -12.55 7.71
CA LEU A 44 16.52 -13.43 6.77
C LEU A 44 16.75 -13.02 5.30
N LYS A 45 16.80 -11.72 5.00
CA LYS A 45 17.13 -11.23 3.65
C LYS A 45 18.57 -11.59 3.25
N ALA A 46 19.51 -11.53 4.19
CA ALA A 46 20.92 -11.87 3.95
C ALA A 46 21.11 -13.39 3.76
N ASP A 47 20.43 -14.21 4.55
CA ASP A 47 20.54 -15.66 4.50
C ASP A 47 19.86 -16.26 3.25
N TYR A 48 18.84 -15.58 2.71
CA TYR A 48 18.04 -16.05 1.57
C TYR A 48 17.91 -14.99 0.47
N PRO A 49 19.01 -14.59 -0.21
CA PRO A 49 19.00 -13.51 -1.19
C PRO A 49 18.06 -13.79 -2.39
N ASP A 50 17.86 -15.04 -2.76
CA ASP A 50 16.96 -15.43 -3.85
C ASP A 50 15.48 -15.22 -3.52
N LEU A 51 15.14 -15.10 -2.23
CA LEU A 51 13.77 -14.86 -1.75
C LEU A 51 13.48 -13.38 -1.48
N VAL A 52 14.45 -12.48 -1.59
CA VAL A 52 14.27 -11.04 -1.35
C VAL A 52 13.11 -10.45 -2.17
N PRO A 53 12.90 -10.79 -3.46
CA PRO A 53 11.75 -10.28 -4.21
C PRO A 53 10.40 -10.68 -3.59
N GLN A 54 10.29 -11.92 -3.06
CA GLN A 54 9.09 -12.41 -2.38
C GLN A 54 8.90 -11.73 -1.01
N PHE A 55 9.98 -11.51 -0.27
CA PHE A 55 9.94 -10.77 0.99
C PHE A 55 9.46 -9.34 0.78
N ASN A 56 9.98 -8.63 -0.21
CA ASN A 56 9.54 -7.28 -0.55
C ASN A 56 8.05 -7.24 -0.95
N LEU A 57 7.56 -8.27 -1.64
CA LEU A 57 6.14 -8.38 -1.97
C LEU A 57 5.29 -8.60 -0.72
N THR A 58 5.76 -9.39 0.24
CA THR A 58 5.12 -9.61 1.54
C THR A 58 5.05 -8.31 2.33
N GLU A 59 6.15 -7.57 2.43
CA GLU A 59 6.19 -6.24 3.07
C GLU A 59 5.16 -5.29 2.45
N ALA A 60 5.15 -5.19 1.11
CA ALA A 60 4.21 -4.32 0.40
C ALA A 60 2.74 -4.67 0.69
N ARG A 61 2.42 -5.97 0.79
CA ARG A 61 1.06 -6.43 1.12
C ARG A 61 0.68 -6.13 2.57
N LEU A 62 1.58 -6.38 3.51
CA LEU A 62 1.32 -6.14 4.93
C LEU A 62 1.26 -4.64 5.25
N ASN A 63 2.11 -3.82 4.63
CA ASN A 63 2.00 -2.36 4.73
C ASN A 63 0.68 -1.84 4.16
N ALA A 64 0.23 -2.39 3.02
CA ALA A 64 -1.07 -2.03 2.46
C ALA A 64 -2.21 -2.38 3.42
N ALA A 65 -2.17 -3.56 4.04
CA ALA A 65 -3.18 -3.99 5.01
C ALA A 65 -3.15 -3.09 6.26
N ALA A 66 -1.97 -2.76 6.80
CA ALA A 66 -1.81 -1.88 7.95
C ALA A 66 -2.32 -0.45 7.64
N THR A 67 -2.06 0.07 6.45
CA THR A 67 -2.59 1.36 5.97
C THR A 67 -4.12 1.31 5.90
N VAL A 68 -4.69 0.25 5.37
CA VAL A 68 -6.15 0.02 5.32
C VAL A 68 -6.73 0.02 6.73
N ASP A 69 -6.16 -0.73 7.67
CA ASP A 69 -6.64 -0.79 9.07
C ASP A 69 -6.61 0.60 9.75
N HIS A 70 -5.60 1.42 9.48
CA HIS A 70 -5.53 2.78 9.98
C HIS A 70 -6.66 3.66 9.42
N HIS A 71 -6.98 3.54 8.14
CA HIS A 71 -8.11 4.23 7.51
C HIS A 71 -9.46 3.84 8.07
N LEU A 72 -9.66 2.54 8.39
CA LEU A 72 -10.91 1.99 8.89
C LEU A 72 -11.41 2.72 10.14
N SER A 73 -10.50 3.19 10.97
CA SER A 73 -10.83 3.90 12.20
C SER A 73 -11.23 5.37 12.00
N THR A 74 -10.98 5.95 10.81
CA THR A 74 -11.11 7.39 10.55
C THR A 74 -12.13 7.77 9.48
N LEU A 75 -12.51 6.84 8.60
CA LEU A 75 -13.48 7.10 7.53
C LEU A 75 -14.87 7.41 8.05
N LYS A 76 -15.45 8.50 7.54
CA LYS A 76 -16.83 8.92 7.81
C LYS A 76 -17.77 8.39 6.75
N GLY A 77 -18.85 7.73 7.18
CA GLY A 77 -19.88 7.18 6.30
C GLY A 77 -20.77 6.18 7.01
N SER A 78 -21.72 5.58 6.31
CA SER A 78 -22.46 4.43 6.84
C SER A 78 -21.56 3.19 6.85
N GLU A 79 -21.83 2.21 7.69
CA GLU A 79 -21.06 0.95 7.76
C GLU A 79 -20.87 0.29 6.38
N LYS A 80 -21.92 0.30 5.54
CA LYS A 80 -21.84 -0.25 4.18
C LYS A 80 -20.94 0.55 3.25
N GLN A 81 -20.94 1.88 3.38
CA GLN A 81 -20.06 2.74 2.60
C GLN A 81 -18.61 2.57 3.05
N ILE A 82 -18.37 2.52 4.36
CA ILE A 82 -17.06 2.27 4.91
C ILE A 82 -16.52 0.94 4.38
N ALA A 83 -17.23 -0.18 4.56
CA ALA A 83 -16.81 -1.49 4.09
C ALA A 83 -16.55 -1.53 2.56
N TRP A 84 -17.31 -0.79 1.76
CA TRP A 84 -17.07 -0.69 0.33
C TRP A 84 -15.82 0.15 0.00
N ALA A 85 -15.65 1.29 0.66
CA ALA A 85 -14.47 2.13 0.51
C ALA A 85 -13.19 1.39 0.92
N GLU A 86 -13.23 0.61 2.00
CA GLU A 86 -12.15 -0.27 2.46
C GLU A 86 -11.68 -1.22 1.37
N ASN A 87 -12.62 -1.94 0.76
CA ASN A 87 -12.30 -2.85 -0.34
C ASN A 87 -11.66 -2.11 -1.53
N ILE A 88 -12.13 -0.90 -1.83
CA ILE A 88 -11.53 -0.04 -2.86
C ILE A 88 -10.11 0.36 -2.47
N ILE A 89 -9.90 0.87 -1.25
CA ILE A 89 -8.60 1.30 -0.74
C ILE A 89 -7.59 0.14 -0.82
N GLU A 90 -7.96 -1.05 -0.36
CA GLU A 90 -7.10 -2.24 -0.43
C GLU A 90 -6.64 -2.53 -1.87
N ASN A 91 -7.56 -2.54 -2.82
CA ASN A 91 -7.25 -2.81 -4.22
C ASN A 91 -6.39 -1.71 -4.86
N VAL A 92 -6.71 -0.43 -4.58
CA VAL A 92 -5.95 0.72 -5.08
C VAL A 92 -4.54 0.72 -4.50
N THR A 93 -4.40 0.61 -3.18
CA THR A 93 -3.11 0.58 -2.47
C THR A 93 -2.24 -0.58 -2.95
N SER A 94 -2.77 -1.78 -3.01
CA SER A 94 -2.03 -2.96 -3.49
C SER A 94 -1.54 -2.81 -4.92
N SER A 95 -2.35 -2.20 -5.80
CA SER A 95 -1.98 -2.01 -7.21
C SER A 95 -0.92 -0.91 -7.37
N ILE A 96 -1.02 0.17 -6.59
CA ILE A 96 -0.02 1.25 -6.59
C ILE A 96 1.31 0.76 -6.01
N LEU A 97 1.31 0.04 -4.89
CA LEU A 97 2.51 -0.54 -4.29
C LEU A 97 3.19 -1.52 -5.26
N PHE A 98 2.42 -2.35 -5.96
CA PHE A 98 2.96 -3.21 -7.01
C PHE A 98 3.69 -2.41 -8.10
N ALA A 99 3.10 -1.29 -8.56
CA ALA A 99 3.72 -0.43 -9.57
C ALA A 99 4.98 0.27 -9.05
N ILE A 100 4.99 0.70 -7.78
CA ILE A 100 6.19 1.25 -7.12
C ILE A 100 7.31 0.21 -7.11
N GLU A 101 7.04 -1.03 -6.71
CA GLU A 101 8.03 -2.10 -6.69
C GLU A 101 8.58 -2.43 -8.08
N GLN A 102 7.74 -2.43 -9.12
CA GLN A 102 8.22 -2.59 -10.50
C GLN A 102 9.16 -1.43 -10.91
N SER A 103 8.79 -0.19 -10.56
CA SER A 103 9.60 0.99 -10.87
C SER A 103 10.94 1.02 -10.14
N LYS A 104 11.00 0.56 -8.88
CA LYS A 104 12.24 0.47 -8.10
C LYS A 104 13.25 -0.51 -8.70
N ARG A 105 12.81 -1.52 -9.46
CA ARG A 105 13.70 -2.47 -10.16
C ARG A 105 14.51 -1.81 -11.28
N GLU A 106 14.03 -0.69 -11.82
CA GLU A 106 14.70 0.10 -12.85
C GLU A 106 15.68 1.11 -12.23
N GLN A 107 16.62 0.64 -11.42
CA GLN A 107 17.61 1.48 -10.74
C GLN A 107 18.40 2.36 -11.72
N GLY A 108 18.47 3.66 -11.41
CA GLY A 108 19.18 4.63 -12.25
C GLY A 108 18.35 5.26 -13.39
N ASN A 109 17.11 4.83 -13.58
CA ASN A 109 16.19 5.45 -14.54
C ASN A 109 15.47 6.66 -13.89
N PRO A 110 15.74 7.94 -14.32
CA PRO A 110 15.10 9.11 -13.73
C PRO A 110 13.57 9.10 -13.86
N ARG A 111 13.02 8.49 -14.91
CA ARG A 111 11.57 8.35 -15.09
C ARG A 111 10.96 7.40 -14.08
N ALA A 112 11.64 6.31 -13.76
CA ALA A 112 11.20 5.36 -12.75
C ALA A 112 11.23 6.00 -11.36
N GLN A 113 12.24 6.79 -11.03
CA GLN A 113 12.31 7.55 -9.77
C GLN A 113 11.17 8.56 -9.65
N ALA A 114 10.90 9.32 -10.72
CA ALA A 114 9.77 10.26 -10.76
C ALA A 114 8.42 9.52 -10.62
N ALA A 115 8.27 8.33 -11.22
CA ALA A 115 7.07 7.52 -11.06
C ALA A 115 6.88 7.04 -9.61
N VAL A 116 7.93 6.60 -8.94
CA VAL A 116 7.88 6.21 -7.52
C VAL A 116 7.42 7.37 -6.66
N SER A 117 8.03 8.56 -6.81
CA SER A 117 7.64 9.75 -6.05
C SER A 117 6.18 10.14 -6.28
N PHE A 118 5.73 10.14 -7.54
CA PHE A 118 4.34 10.41 -7.89
C PHE A 118 3.36 9.41 -7.26
N LEU A 119 3.67 8.11 -7.30
CA LEU A 119 2.82 7.05 -6.77
C LEU A 119 2.77 7.06 -5.24
N THR A 120 3.88 7.38 -4.58
CA THR A 120 3.92 7.56 -3.13
C THR A 120 3.03 8.74 -2.70
N ASP A 121 3.10 9.88 -3.39
CA ASP A 121 2.20 11.02 -3.16
C ASP A 121 0.71 10.61 -3.29
N LYS A 122 0.37 9.74 -4.25
CA LYS A 122 -1.02 9.27 -4.40
C LYS A 122 -1.48 8.37 -3.24
N LEU A 123 -0.59 7.55 -2.69
CA LEU A 123 -0.89 6.76 -1.48
C LEU A 123 -1.12 7.68 -0.28
N GLU A 124 -0.24 8.65 -0.04
CA GLU A 124 -0.39 9.61 1.06
C GLU A 124 -1.71 10.37 0.98
N ARG A 125 -2.13 10.77 -0.23
CA ARG A 125 -3.41 11.47 -0.43
C ARG A 125 -4.63 10.57 -0.28
N LEU A 126 -4.50 9.30 -0.62
CA LEU A 126 -5.56 8.32 -0.33
C LEU A 126 -5.71 8.15 1.19
N ASP A 127 -4.60 8.22 1.90
CA ASP A 127 -4.51 8.20 3.35
C ASP A 127 -5.22 9.39 4.01
N ASP A 128 -5.20 10.56 3.39
CA ASP A 128 -5.85 11.78 3.85
C ASP A 128 -7.38 11.80 3.61
N ALA A 129 -7.96 10.76 3.01
CA ALA A 129 -9.39 10.72 2.73
C ALA A 129 -10.22 10.63 4.02
N GLU A 130 -11.17 11.55 4.19
CA GLU A 130 -12.04 11.61 5.37
C GLU A 130 -13.38 10.90 5.17
N TYR A 131 -13.88 10.82 3.94
CA TYR A 131 -15.21 10.33 3.63
C TYR A 131 -15.19 9.13 2.69
N ALA A 132 -15.82 8.04 3.10
CA ALA A 132 -15.99 6.84 2.29
C ALA A 132 -16.68 7.14 0.95
N GLY A 133 -17.63 8.09 0.93
CA GLY A 133 -18.32 8.51 -0.29
C GLY A 133 -17.40 9.07 -1.37
N ASP A 134 -16.39 9.85 -0.99
CA ASP A 134 -15.44 10.43 -1.95
C ASP A 134 -14.58 9.35 -2.64
N ILE A 135 -14.16 8.33 -1.88
CA ILE A 135 -13.41 7.18 -2.40
C ILE A 135 -14.31 6.37 -3.34
N ILE A 136 -15.53 6.05 -2.91
CA ILE A 136 -16.48 5.28 -3.71
C ILE A 136 -16.75 6.01 -5.03
N ASP A 137 -17.06 7.30 -4.99
CA ASP A 137 -17.41 8.08 -6.18
C ASP A 137 -16.28 8.15 -7.20
N LEU A 138 -15.03 8.16 -6.76
CA LEU A 138 -13.88 8.13 -7.65
C LEU A 138 -13.67 6.77 -8.31
N PHE A 139 -13.81 5.69 -7.57
CA PHE A 139 -13.35 4.37 -7.99
C PHE A 139 -14.45 3.35 -8.26
N LYS A 140 -15.74 3.68 -8.00
CA LYS A 140 -16.88 2.76 -8.17
C LYS A 140 -17.06 2.17 -9.57
N HIS A 141 -16.47 2.80 -10.58
CA HIS A 141 -16.55 2.33 -11.97
C HIS A 141 -15.40 1.38 -12.35
N ILE A 142 -14.42 1.18 -11.44
CA ILE A 142 -13.35 0.21 -11.66
C ILE A 142 -13.86 -1.17 -11.24
N ASN A 143 -13.79 -2.11 -12.19
CA ASN A 143 -13.98 -3.52 -11.89
C ASN A 143 -12.62 -4.13 -11.54
N PHE A 144 -12.30 -4.18 -10.26
CA PHE A 144 -11.04 -4.76 -9.79
C PHE A 144 -11.00 -6.26 -10.10
N THR A 145 -10.01 -6.67 -10.89
CA THR A 145 -9.85 -8.05 -11.38
C THR A 145 -8.93 -8.90 -10.50
N GLY A 146 -8.17 -8.24 -9.60
CA GLY A 146 -7.07 -8.84 -8.85
C GLY A 146 -5.76 -8.93 -9.66
N ASN A 147 -5.78 -8.58 -10.95
CA ASN A 147 -4.58 -8.38 -11.75
C ASN A 147 -4.02 -6.99 -11.50
N ARG A 148 -3.01 -6.89 -10.64
CA ARG A 148 -2.45 -5.62 -10.16
C ARG A 148 -2.03 -4.65 -11.26
N MET A 149 -1.51 -5.16 -12.39
CA MET A 149 -1.11 -4.31 -13.51
C MET A 149 -2.31 -3.78 -14.30
N GLU A 150 -3.36 -4.57 -14.46
CA GLU A 150 -4.59 -4.16 -15.12
C GLU A 150 -5.36 -3.18 -14.25
N ASP A 151 -5.54 -3.51 -12.97
CA ASP A 151 -6.19 -2.65 -11.98
C ASP A 151 -5.45 -1.31 -11.87
N PHE A 152 -4.12 -1.31 -11.86
CA PHE A 152 -3.29 -0.10 -11.86
C PHE A 152 -3.55 0.79 -13.09
N ARG A 153 -3.73 0.23 -14.28
CA ARG A 153 -4.04 1.02 -15.49
C ARG A 153 -5.36 1.76 -15.34
N TRP A 154 -6.39 1.13 -14.79
CA TRP A 154 -7.68 1.74 -14.53
C TRP A 154 -7.60 2.81 -13.44
N ILE A 155 -6.89 2.57 -12.36
CA ILE A 155 -6.62 3.56 -11.31
C ILE A 155 -5.94 4.80 -11.91
N MET A 156 -4.92 4.60 -12.74
CA MET A 156 -4.23 5.72 -13.41
C MET A 156 -5.13 6.46 -14.41
N ALA A 157 -6.13 5.81 -14.99
CA ALA A 157 -7.12 6.50 -15.81
C ALA A 157 -7.97 7.47 -14.98
N VAL A 158 -8.39 7.07 -13.77
CA VAL A 158 -9.10 7.94 -12.82
C VAL A 158 -8.25 9.15 -12.45
N TYR A 159 -6.98 8.97 -12.11
CA TYR A 159 -6.06 10.06 -11.77
C TYR A 159 -5.82 11.05 -12.93
N ARG A 160 -6.11 10.67 -14.17
CA ARG A 160 -5.93 11.52 -15.37
C ARG A 160 -7.21 12.24 -15.82
N THR A 161 -8.38 11.87 -15.30
CA THR A 161 -9.65 12.47 -15.73
C THR A 161 -9.83 13.89 -15.20
N SER A 162 -10.41 14.78 -16.03
CA SER A 162 -10.68 16.18 -15.71
C SER A 162 -12.18 16.40 -15.44
N VAL A 163 -12.77 15.68 -14.51
CA VAL A 163 -14.18 15.83 -14.15
C VAL A 163 -14.33 16.80 -12.98
N PRO A 164 -15.36 17.68 -12.92
CA PRO A 164 -15.66 18.47 -11.73
C PRO A 164 -15.92 17.54 -10.54
N MET A 165 -15.25 17.80 -9.42
CA MET A 165 -15.22 16.94 -8.26
C MET A 165 -15.54 17.70 -6.98
N SER A 166 -15.93 16.99 -5.93
CA SER A 166 -15.99 17.54 -4.58
C SER A 166 -14.60 17.92 -4.07
N VAL A 167 -14.55 18.78 -3.03
CA VAL A 167 -13.28 19.18 -2.40
C VAL A 167 -12.52 17.95 -1.86
N GLY A 168 -13.24 16.94 -1.33
CA GLY A 168 -12.64 15.69 -0.86
C GLY A 168 -12.00 14.88 -1.98
N GLN A 169 -12.69 14.74 -3.12
CA GLN A 169 -12.17 14.07 -4.30
C GLN A 169 -10.97 14.80 -4.91
N GLU A 170 -10.98 16.14 -4.91
CA GLU A 170 -9.84 16.95 -5.38
C GLU A 170 -8.60 16.70 -4.52
N LYS A 171 -8.76 16.57 -3.19
CA LYS A 171 -7.64 16.22 -2.29
C LYS A 171 -7.04 14.87 -2.67
N ILE A 172 -7.88 13.84 -2.89
CA ILE A 172 -7.41 12.49 -3.27
C ILE A 172 -6.68 12.52 -4.63
N LEU A 173 -7.16 13.30 -5.59
CA LEU A 173 -6.59 13.37 -6.94
C LEU A 173 -5.47 14.39 -7.10
N ASP A 174 -5.23 15.22 -6.09
CA ASP A 174 -4.23 16.30 -6.16
C ASP A 174 -4.40 17.25 -7.34
N LYS A 175 -5.61 17.65 -7.62
CA LYS A 175 -5.81 18.79 -8.50
C LYS A 175 -5.38 20.06 -7.74
N LYS A 176 -4.33 20.70 -8.19
CA LYS A 176 -4.02 22.07 -7.75
C LYS A 176 -5.24 22.92 -8.08
N ALA A 177 -5.86 23.51 -7.05
CA ALA A 177 -6.84 24.55 -7.25
C ALA A 177 -6.18 25.62 -8.12
N LYS A 178 -6.79 25.95 -9.25
CA LYS A 178 -6.36 27.06 -10.10
C LYS A 178 -6.69 28.37 -9.42
#